data_e85321d8e32227a9bbd7156a110e8982
#
_entry.id   e85321d8e32227a9bbd7156a110e8982
#
_cell.length_a   1.000
_cell.length_b   1.000
_cell.length_c   1.000
_cell.angle_alpha   90.00
_cell.angle_beta   90.00
_cell.angle_gamma   90.00
#
_symmetry.space_group_name_H-M   'P 1'
#
loop_
_entity.id
_entity.type
_entity.pdbx_description
1 polymer ?
#
loop_
_entity_poly.entity_id
_entity_poly.type
_entity_poly.pdbx_seq_one_letter_code
_entity_poly.pdbx_strand_id
1 'polypeptide(L)'
;DWLAVEFRDGGQSFKKLHRLILTSATYRQVSSADPGKASIDGDNRYLWRMNRRRLEAEAYRDSVLQLAGLLDRRMGGSSFRDFVIEKPEHSPHYEYHLHDPMDPQSHRRSVYRFIVRSQQQPFMTTLDCADPSLMVAKRNETLTPAQSLAMLNNPFMLAMSEAWADRLTREGGSLEDQVRGALGTLLGRQPSPKEIHRWLGYARDHGLANTCRWLFNLNAFLFVD
;
A
#
# COMPACT_ATOMS: atom_id res chain seq x y z
N ASP A 1 27.77 0.76 13.77
CA ASP A 1 28.49 1.68 14.69
C ASP A 1 28.53 3.11 14.14
N TRP A 2 28.96 3.33 12.85
CA TRP A 2 29.08 4.67 12.30
C TRP A 2 27.77 5.48 12.38
N LEU A 3 26.62 4.94 11.98
CA LEU A 3 25.32 5.61 12.10
C LEU A 3 24.97 5.99 13.55
N ALA A 4 25.38 5.18 14.53
CA ALA A 4 25.12 5.46 15.93
C ALA A 4 25.96 6.67 16.42
N VAL A 5 27.19 6.78 15.94
CA VAL A 5 28.08 7.92 16.24
C VAL A 5 27.52 9.19 15.58
N GLU A 6 27.17 9.14 14.28
CA GLU A 6 26.56 10.25 13.56
C GLU A 6 25.26 10.73 14.23
N PHE A 7 24.41 9.80 14.67
CA PHE A 7 23.17 10.15 15.39
C PHE A 7 23.45 10.83 16.72
N ARG A 8 24.36 10.26 17.52
CA ARG A 8 24.74 10.81 18.83
C ARG A 8 25.34 12.20 18.69
N ASP A 9 26.36 12.37 17.84
CA ASP A 9 27.14 13.61 17.69
C ASP A 9 26.39 14.65 16.85
N GLY A 10 25.46 14.21 15.98
CA GLY A 10 24.59 15.07 15.17
C GLY A 10 23.40 15.68 15.91
N GLY A 11 23.34 15.55 17.24
CA GLY A 11 22.30 16.13 18.10
C GLY A 11 21.03 15.26 18.17
N GLN A 12 21.15 13.96 17.98
CA GLN A 12 20.09 12.92 18.17
C GLN A 12 18.81 13.20 17.38
N SER A 13 18.91 13.79 16.19
CA SER A 13 17.80 14.13 15.34
C SER A 13 17.43 12.98 14.41
N PHE A 14 16.27 12.33 14.64
CA PHE A 14 15.74 11.30 13.74
C PHE A 14 15.51 11.83 12.31
N LYS A 15 15.13 13.09 12.14
CA LYS A 15 14.96 13.67 10.79
C LYS A 15 16.30 13.74 10.04
N LYS A 16 17.40 14.09 10.72
CA LYS A 16 18.73 14.10 10.10
C LYS A 16 19.19 12.69 9.76
N LEU A 17 18.99 11.73 10.68
CA LEU A 17 19.32 10.32 10.46
C LEU A 17 18.55 9.74 9.27
N HIS A 18 17.23 9.94 9.22
CA HIS A 18 16.41 9.48 8.10
C HIS A 18 16.85 10.11 6.78
N ARG A 19 17.12 11.42 6.76
CA ARG A 19 17.63 12.09 5.56
C ARG A 19 18.95 11.46 5.09
N LEU A 20 19.89 11.22 6.00
CA LEU A 20 21.17 10.60 5.69
C LEU A 20 21.00 9.21 5.05
N ILE A 21 20.13 8.37 5.62
CA ILE A 21 19.83 7.04 5.09
C ILE A 21 19.17 7.16 3.71
N LEU A 22 18.09 7.93 3.60
CA LEU A 22 17.26 8.02 2.38
C LEU A 22 18.01 8.65 1.19
N THR A 23 19.01 9.49 1.45
CA THR A 23 19.82 10.12 0.39
C THR A 23 21.08 9.34 0.06
N SER A 24 21.38 8.25 0.77
CA SER A 24 22.56 7.42 0.50
C SER A 24 22.45 6.71 -0.85
N ALA A 25 23.60 6.49 -1.48
CA ALA A 25 23.67 5.75 -2.75
C ALA A 25 23.13 4.33 -2.62
N THR A 26 23.39 3.66 -1.48
CA THR A 26 22.89 2.32 -1.19
C THR A 26 21.37 2.26 -1.14
N TYR A 27 20.73 3.20 -0.43
CA TYR A 27 19.26 3.22 -0.31
C TYR A 27 18.58 3.56 -1.65
N ARG A 28 19.23 4.40 -2.47
CA ARG A 28 18.69 4.88 -3.75
C ARG A 28 18.99 3.98 -4.93
N GLN A 29 19.54 2.79 -4.70
CA GLN A 29 19.77 1.82 -5.78
C GLN A 29 18.44 1.33 -6.35
N VAL A 30 18.41 1.12 -7.67
CA VAL A 30 17.28 0.47 -8.34
C VAL A 30 17.18 -1.00 -7.95
N SER A 31 15.97 -1.56 -8.00
CA SER A 31 15.72 -2.97 -7.71
C SER A 31 15.76 -3.86 -8.97
N SER A 32 15.98 -3.26 -10.14
CA SER A 32 16.01 -3.99 -11.41
C SER A 32 17.12 -5.04 -11.45
N ALA A 33 16.80 -6.18 -12.04
CA ALA A 33 17.77 -7.26 -12.24
C ALA A 33 18.72 -6.92 -13.41
N ASP A 34 20.02 -7.12 -13.20
CA ASP A 34 21.05 -7.12 -14.21
C ASP A 34 21.59 -8.56 -14.33
N PRO A 35 21.37 -9.28 -15.46
CA PRO A 35 21.79 -10.67 -15.58
C PRO A 35 23.30 -10.87 -15.41
N GLY A 36 24.11 -9.90 -15.85
CA GLY A 36 25.57 -9.97 -15.71
C GLY A 36 26.01 -9.91 -14.25
N LYS A 37 25.45 -8.97 -13.49
CA LYS A 37 25.72 -8.84 -12.05
C LYS A 37 25.13 -10.00 -11.25
N ALA A 38 23.93 -10.45 -11.62
CA ALA A 38 23.27 -11.57 -10.97
C ALA A 38 24.03 -12.90 -11.15
N SER A 39 24.75 -13.09 -12.26
CA SER A 39 25.60 -14.25 -12.45
C SER A 39 26.81 -14.29 -11.53
N ILE A 40 27.27 -13.11 -11.05
CA ILE A 40 28.42 -12.99 -10.13
C ILE A 40 27.92 -13.02 -8.66
N ASP A 41 26.83 -12.29 -8.37
CA ASP A 41 26.28 -12.18 -7.02
C ASP A 41 24.74 -12.22 -7.05
N GLY A 42 24.19 -13.41 -7.25
CA GLY A 42 22.73 -13.63 -7.28
C GLY A 42 22.03 -13.25 -5.97
N ASP A 43 22.71 -13.48 -4.84
CA ASP A 43 22.18 -13.22 -3.49
C ASP A 43 22.28 -11.75 -3.06
N ASN A 44 22.83 -10.87 -3.92
CA ASN A 44 23.03 -9.45 -3.63
C ASN A 44 23.86 -9.19 -2.36
N ARG A 45 24.88 -9.99 -2.11
CA ARG A 45 25.76 -9.86 -0.92
C ARG A 45 26.61 -8.59 -0.99
N TYR A 46 26.94 -8.14 -2.18
CA TYR A 46 27.71 -6.93 -2.43
C TYR A 46 26.84 -5.68 -2.65
N LEU A 47 25.52 -5.79 -2.42
CA LEU A 47 24.57 -4.68 -2.46
C LEU A 47 24.60 -3.91 -3.80
N TRP A 48 24.68 -4.63 -4.94
CA TRP A 48 24.70 -4.02 -6.27
C TRP A 48 23.32 -3.55 -6.76
N ARG A 49 22.25 -3.96 -6.07
CA ARG A 49 20.87 -3.49 -6.27
C ARG A 49 20.13 -3.37 -4.93
N MET A 50 19.01 -2.67 -4.92
CA MET A 50 18.06 -2.77 -3.83
C MET A 50 17.30 -4.09 -3.93
N ASN A 51 17.05 -4.76 -2.82
CA ASN A 51 16.14 -5.90 -2.81
C ASN A 51 14.71 -5.40 -2.95
N ARG A 52 13.97 -6.00 -3.88
CA ARG A 52 12.58 -5.68 -4.09
C ARG A 52 11.77 -6.03 -2.84
N ARG A 53 11.01 -5.07 -2.33
CA ARG A 53 10.20 -5.24 -1.13
C ARG A 53 8.74 -4.95 -1.43
N ARG A 54 7.87 -5.79 -0.88
CA ARG A 54 6.44 -5.55 -0.94
C ARG A 54 6.05 -4.42 0.01
N LEU A 55 5.02 -3.65 -0.35
CA LEU A 55 4.38 -2.72 0.57
C LEU A 55 3.79 -3.47 1.76
N GLU A 56 3.99 -2.94 2.95
CA GLU A 56 3.33 -3.42 4.15
C GLU A 56 1.82 -3.14 4.07
N ALA A 57 1.01 -3.95 4.74
CA ALA A 57 -0.45 -3.87 4.68
C ALA A 57 -0.98 -2.45 4.96
N GLU A 58 -0.39 -1.77 5.94
CA GLU A 58 -0.76 -0.40 6.31
C GLU A 58 -0.41 0.60 5.21
N ALA A 59 0.78 0.49 4.62
CA ALA A 59 1.22 1.35 3.53
C ALA A 59 0.39 1.10 2.26
N TYR A 60 0.07 -0.16 1.97
CA TYR A 60 -0.81 -0.54 0.86
C TYR A 60 -2.20 0.09 1.03
N ARG A 61 -2.86 -0.11 2.19
CA ARG A 61 -4.17 0.47 2.46
C ARG A 61 -4.17 2.00 2.35
N ASP A 62 -3.18 2.66 2.91
CA ASP A 62 -3.06 4.12 2.87
C ASP A 62 -2.82 4.62 1.43
N SER A 63 -2.04 3.88 0.62
CA SER A 63 -1.82 4.19 -0.80
C SER A 63 -3.09 4.02 -1.62
N VAL A 64 -3.90 3.01 -1.36
CA VAL A 64 -5.21 2.81 -1.99
C VAL A 64 -6.16 3.97 -1.68
N LEU A 65 -6.27 4.38 -0.42
CA LEU A 65 -7.05 5.56 -0.01
C LEU A 65 -6.53 6.85 -0.65
N GLN A 66 -5.21 6.99 -0.79
CA GLN A 66 -4.60 8.15 -1.43
C GLN A 66 -4.97 8.22 -2.93
N LEU A 67 -4.93 7.09 -3.65
CA LEU A 67 -5.31 7.02 -5.05
C LEU A 67 -6.81 7.27 -5.24
N ALA A 68 -7.65 6.76 -4.34
CA ALA A 68 -9.08 7.06 -4.32
C ALA A 68 -9.39 8.53 -3.99
N GLY A 69 -8.41 9.29 -3.49
CA GLY A 69 -8.61 10.69 -3.07
C GLY A 69 -9.32 10.86 -1.73
N LEU A 70 -9.38 9.79 -0.94
CA LEU A 70 -10.14 9.74 0.31
C LEU A 70 -9.24 9.79 1.56
N LEU A 71 -7.92 9.67 1.43
CA LEU A 71 -7.02 9.61 2.58
C LEU A 71 -7.06 10.87 3.44
N ASP A 72 -7.53 10.73 4.67
CA ASP A 72 -7.45 11.75 5.70
C ASP A 72 -6.06 11.76 6.34
N ARG A 73 -5.32 12.84 6.13
CA ARG A 73 -3.94 13.02 6.61
C ARG A 73 -3.84 13.66 7.99
N ARG A 74 -4.94 13.93 8.68
CA ARG A 74 -4.90 14.53 10.01
C ARG A 74 -4.03 13.70 10.95
N MET A 75 -3.23 14.40 11.74
CA MET A 75 -2.34 13.79 12.72
C MET A 75 -2.91 13.93 14.13
N GLY A 76 -2.64 12.92 14.97
CA GLY A 76 -3.08 12.91 16.36
C GLY A 76 -4.57 12.60 16.53
N GLY A 77 -5.06 12.74 17.74
CA GLY A 77 -6.45 12.43 18.11
C GLY A 77 -6.71 10.94 18.34
N SER A 78 -7.99 10.61 18.55
CA SER A 78 -8.44 9.23 18.81
C SER A 78 -8.28 8.33 17.58
N SER A 79 -8.11 7.03 17.81
CA SER A 79 -8.11 6.03 16.75
C SER A 79 -9.52 5.88 16.13
N PHE A 80 -9.53 5.48 14.85
CA PHE A 80 -10.77 5.12 14.17
C PHE A 80 -11.04 3.60 14.32
N ARG A 81 -12.31 3.22 14.16
CA ARG A 81 -12.77 1.83 14.19
C ARG A 81 -13.24 1.44 12.79
N ASP A 82 -12.78 0.30 12.33
CA ASP A 82 -13.18 -0.33 11.05
C ASP A 82 -14.01 -1.60 11.28
N PHE A 83 -14.87 -1.55 12.31
CA PHE A 83 -15.77 -2.63 12.72
C PHE A 83 -17.00 -2.08 13.42
N VAL A 84 -18.09 -2.85 13.39
CA VAL A 84 -19.27 -2.66 14.23
C VAL A 84 -19.13 -3.50 15.49
N ILE A 85 -19.53 -2.98 16.65
CA ILE A 85 -19.54 -3.75 17.89
C ILE A 85 -20.94 -4.31 18.07
N GLU A 86 -21.07 -5.63 18.00
CA GLU A 86 -22.24 -6.32 18.51
C GLU A 86 -22.00 -6.65 19.99
N LYS A 87 -23.00 -6.36 20.82
CA LYS A 87 -22.91 -6.56 22.27
C LYS A 87 -23.68 -7.82 22.68
N PRO A 88 -23.10 -8.97 22.70
CA PRO A 88 -23.55 -10.03 23.57
C PRO A 88 -23.18 -9.64 25.01
N GLU A 89 -24.02 -10.00 25.96
CA GLU A 89 -23.96 -9.55 27.35
C GLU A 89 -22.63 -9.85 28.08
N HIS A 90 -21.81 -10.72 27.55
CA HIS A 90 -20.58 -11.20 28.20
C HIS A 90 -19.27 -11.04 27.41
N SER A 91 -19.34 -10.75 26.10
CA SER A 91 -18.12 -10.56 25.27
C SER A 91 -18.44 -9.73 24.04
N PRO A 92 -17.75 -8.62 23.77
CA PRO A 92 -17.99 -7.83 22.56
C PRO A 92 -17.51 -8.61 21.34
N HIS A 93 -18.34 -8.67 20.30
CA HIS A 93 -17.99 -9.14 18.98
C HIS A 93 -17.67 -7.96 18.08
N TYR A 94 -16.59 -8.05 17.31
CA TYR A 94 -16.09 -7.00 16.45
C TYR A 94 -16.32 -7.39 14.99
N GLU A 95 -17.43 -6.90 14.41
CA GLU A 95 -17.90 -7.31 13.09
C GLU A 95 -17.31 -6.43 12.01
N TYR A 96 -16.16 -6.83 11.48
CA TYR A 96 -15.45 -6.11 10.41
C TYR A 96 -16.22 -6.13 9.09
N HIS A 97 -17.01 -7.17 8.83
CA HIS A 97 -17.79 -7.32 7.60
C HIS A 97 -19.01 -6.40 7.53
N LEU A 98 -19.45 -5.83 8.67
CA LEU A 98 -20.55 -4.88 8.75
C LEU A 98 -20.10 -3.42 8.65
N HIS A 99 -18.78 -3.18 8.64
CA HIS A 99 -18.25 -1.83 8.50
C HIS A 99 -18.42 -1.33 7.07
N ASP A 100 -18.94 -0.10 6.93
CA ASP A 100 -19.02 0.60 5.64
C ASP A 100 -17.63 1.09 5.22
N PRO A 101 -17.04 0.57 4.11
CA PRO A 101 -15.76 1.05 3.61
C PRO A 101 -15.75 2.51 3.20
N MET A 102 -16.92 3.11 2.97
CA MET A 102 -17.07 4.52 2.59
C MET A 102 -17.26 5.46 3.80
N ASP A 103 -17.26 4.94 5.02
CA ASP A 103 -17.28 5.80 6.22
C ASP A 103 -16.02 6.68 6.28
N PRO A 104 -16.17 8.03 6.18
CA PRO A 104 -15.03 8.94 6.18
C PRO A 104 -14.18 8.88 7.46
N GLN A 105 -14.77 8.45 8.59
CA GLN A 105 -14.04 8.32 9.85
C GLN A 105 -12.95 7.25 9.77
N SER A 106 -13.16 6.23 8.94
CA SER A 106 -12.20 5.15 8.74
C SER A 106 -11.13 5.47 7.67
N HIS A 107 -11.23 6.59 6.97
CA HIS A 107 -10.28 6.95 5.90
C HIS A 107 -8.96 7.55 6.41
N ARG A 108 -8.72 7.57 7.70
CA ARG A 108 -7.44 7.99 8.28
C ARG A 108 -6.33 7.00 7.96
N ARG A 109 -5.08 7.46 8.08
CA ARG A 109 -3.90 6.57 7.93
C ARG A 109 -4.00 5.39 8.86
N SER A 110 -3.56 4.23 8.39
CA SER A 110 -3.64 2.94 9.11
C SER A 110 -2.96 2.96 10.49
N VAL A 111 -1.96 3.84 10.71
CA VAL A 111 -1.33 4.03 12.03
C VAL A 111 -2.32 4.49 13.11
N TYR A 112 -3.46 5.07 12.73
CA TYR A 112 -4.53 5.49 13.65
C TYR A 112 -5.66 4.47 13.77
N ARG A 113 -5.53 3.29 13.19
CA ARG A 113 -6.53 2.23 13.30
C ARG A 113 -6.58 1.69 14.73
N PHE A 114 -7.79 1.53 15.27
CA PHE A 114 -8.00 0.84 16.54
C PHE A 114 -7.69 -0.64 16.37
N ILE A 115 -6.81 -1.19 17.20
CA ILE A 115 -6.38 -2.58 17.13
C ILE A 115 -7.08 -3.39 18.21
N VAL A 116 -7.89 -4.36 17.78
CA VAL A 116 -8.48 -5.37 18.65
C VAL A 116 -7.52 -6.56 18.74
N ARG A 117 -6.98 -6.80 19.94
CA ARG A 117 -5.97 -7.86 20.14
C ARG A 117 -6.56 -9.26 20.09
N SER A 118 -7.82 -9.42 20.51
CA SER A 118 -8.52 -10.71 20.54
C SER A 118 -9.12 -11.13 19.19
N GLN A 119 -9.31 -10.17 18.26
CA GLN A 119 -9.91 -10.43 16.97
C GLN A 119 -9.29 -9.50 15.92
N GLN A 120 -8.36 -10.03 15.16
CA GLN A 120 -7.64 -9.26 14.14
C GLN A 120 -8.52 -8.95 12.93
N GLN A 121 -8.23 -7.83 12.28
CA GLN A 121 -8.92 -7.41 11.06
C GLN A 121 -8.53 -8.33 9.89
N PRO A 122 -9.48 -9.06 9.26
CA PRO A 122 -9.16 -10.13 8.32
C PRO A 122 -8.38 -9.69 7.08
N PHE A 123 -8.74 -8.54 6.48
CA PHE A 123 -8.05 -8.05 5.30
C PHE A 123 -6.59 -7.68 5.58
N MET A 124 -6.35 -6.97 6.69
CA MET A 124 -5.00 -6.58 7.09
C MET A 124 -4.14 -7.79 7.45
N THR A 125 -4.73 -8.77 8.16
CA THR A 125 -4.03 -10.03 8.50
C THR A 125 -3.68 -10.83 7.25
N THR A 126 -4.58 -10.89 6.27
CA THR A 126 -4.29 -11.55 4.99
C THR A 126 -3.09 -10.90 4.28
N LEU A 127 -2.86 -9.60 4.48
CA LEU A 127 -1.73 -8.85 3.89
C LEU A 127 -0.48 -8.82 4.79
N ASP A 128 -0.34 -9.75 5.72
CA ASP A 128 0.81 -9.85 6.64
C ASP A 128 0.95 -8.66 7.61
N CYS A 129 -0.15 -8.01 7.99
CA CYS A 129 -0.12 -7.01 9.06
C CYS A 129 0.43 -7.66 10.34
N ALA A 130 1.27 -6.93 11.07
CA ALA A 130 1.85 -7.43 12.31
C ALA A 130 0.77 -7.83 13.32
N ASP A 131 0.96 -8.96 13.98
CA ASP A 131 0.12 -9.38 15.10
C ASP A 131 0.38 -8.46 16.30
N PRO A 132 -0.62 -7.71 16.77
CA PRO A 132 -0.45 -6.78 17.89
C PRO A 132 -0.23 -7.49 19.25
N SER A 133 -0.43 -8.80 19.31
CA SER A 133 -0.24 -9.61 20.51
C SER A 133 1.18 -10.12 20.67
N LEU A 134 2.00 -10.02 19.62
CA LEU A 134 3.36 -10.56 19.57
C LEU A 134 4.39 -9.45 19.36
N MET A 135 5.52 -9.58 20.02
CA MET A 135 6.73 -8.83 19.69
C MET A 135 7.45 -9.56 18.56
N VAL A 136 7.38 -9.00 17.33
CA VAL A 136 8.04 -9.59 16.17
C VAL A 136 9.23 -8.74 15.75
N ALA A 137 10.40 -9.36 15.63
CA ALA A 137 11.61 -8.69 15.18
C ALA A 137 11.58 -8.35 13.68
N LYS A 138 10.85 -9.14 12.89
CA LYS A 138 10.68 -8.97 11.45
C LYS A 138 9.25 -9.33 11.07
N ARG A 139 8.62 -8.54 10.19
CA ARG A 139 7.30 -8.85 9.61
C ARG A 139 7.40 -10.02 8.64
N ASN A 140 6.31 -10.78 8.54
CA ASN A 140 6.16 -11.73 7.46
C ASN A 140 6.01 -10.99 6.14
N GLU A 141 6.55 -11.55 5.08
CA GLU A 141 6.42 -11.07 3.71
C GLU A 141 6.08 -12.28 2.84
N THR A 142 4.78 -12.62 2.78
CA THR A 142 4.32 -13.77 1.99
C THR A 142 3.73 -13.32 0.66
N LEU A 143 3.73 -14.22 -0.32
CA LEU A 143 3.06 -14.04 -1.60
C LEU A 143 2.14 -15.23 -1.80
N THR A 144 0.85 -15.01 -1.55
CA THR A 144 -0.14 -16.08 -1.61
C THR A 144 -1.29 -15.73 -2.57
N PRO A 145 -1.92 -16.73 -3.19
CA PRO A 145 -3.13 -16.51 -4.00
C PRO A 145 -4.26 -15.86 -3.20
N ALA A 146 -4.37 -16.17 -1.91
CA ALA A 146 -5.37 -15.57 -1.02
C ALA A 146 -5.20 -14.05 -0.90
N GLN A 147 -3.97 -13.55 -0.85
CA GLN A 147 -3.69 -12.12 -0.84
C GLN A 147 -4.14 -11.45 -2.14
N SER A 148 -3.85 -12.04 -3.30
CA SER A 148 -4.29 -11.53 -4.60
C SER A 148 -5.81 -11.50 -4.70
N LEU A 149 -6.49 -12.55 -4.22
CA LEU A 149 -7.95 -12.60 -4.19
C LEU A 149 -8.54 -11.56 -3.21
N ALA A 150 -7.92 -11.35 -2.06
CA ALA A 150 -8.35 -10.32 -1.11
C ALA A 150 -8.21 -8.92 -1.71
N MET A 151 -7.09 -8.62 -2.37
CA MET A 151 -6.86 -7.34 -3.05
C MET A 151 -7.80 -7.11 -4.24
N LEU A 152 -8.39 -8.17 -4.82
CA LEU A 152 -9.39 -8.05 -5.88
C LEU A 152 -10.82 -7.96 -5.34
N ASN A 153 -11.17 -8.72 -4.30
CA ASN A 153 -12.56 -8.99 -3.96
C ASN A 153 -13.02 -8.42 -2.61
N ASN A 154 -12.10 -7.92 -1.79
CA ASN A 154 -12.49 -7.35 -0.51
C ASN A 154 -13.40 -6.12 -0.71
N PRO A 155 -14.50 -5.96 0.06
CA PRO A 155 -15.41 -4.82 -0.06
C PRO A 155 -14.71 -3.46 -0.01
N PHE A 156 -13.67 -3.31 0.81
CA PHE A 156 -12.84 -2.10 0.83
C PHE A 156 -12.20 -1.84 -0.53
N MET A 157 -11.63 -2.85 -1.17
CA MET A 157 -10.97 -2.69 -2.48
C MET A 157 -11.97 -2.36 -3.60
N LEU A 158 -13.16 -2.94 -3.55
CA LEU A 158 -14.23 -2.63 -4.49
C LEU A 158 -14.66 -1.17 -4.36
N ALA A 159 -15.00 -0.73 -3.15
CA ALA A 159 -15.39 0.65 -2.87
C ALA A 159 -14.31 1.67 -3.27
N MET A 160 -13.05 1.37 -2.96
CA MET A 160 -11.92 2.26 -3.33
C MET A 160 -11.68 2.30 -4.84
N SER A 161 -11.94 1.21 -5.55
CA SER A 161 -11.82 1.17 -7.02
C SER A 161 -12.88 2.03 -7.69
N GLU A 162 -14.11 1.99 -7.20
CA GLU A 162 -15.21 2.86 -7.63
C GLU A 162 -14.90 4.32 -7.33
N ALA A 163 -14.49 4.62 -6.10
CA ALA A 163 -14.14 6.00 -5.69
C ALA A 163 -12.98 6.57 -6.53
N TRP A 164 -11.98 5.75 -6.88
CA TRP A 164 -10.89 6.19 -7.74
C TRP A 164 -11.37 6.44 -9.18
N ALA A 165 -12.19 5.58 -9.73
CA ALA A 165 -12.78 5.77 -11.06
C ALA A 165 -13.65 7.03 -11.11
N ASP A 166 -14.47 7.28 -10.09
CA ASP A 166 -15.26 8.49 -9.95
C ASP A 166 -14.40 9.75 -9.87
N ARG A 167 -13.29 9.68 -9.12
CA ARG A 167 -12.32 10.75 -9.04
C ARG A 167 -11.73 11.07 -10.41
N LEU A 168 -11.23 10.06 -11.14
CA LEU A 168 -10.67 10.22 -12.50
C LEU A 168 -11.69 10.80 -13.48
N THR A 169 -12.94 10.37 -13.37
CA THR A 169 -14.04 10.88 -14.21
C THR A 169 -14.34 12.34 -13.89
N ARG A 170 -14.31 12.74 -12.62
CA ARG A 170 -14.49 14.15 -12.19
C ARG A 170 -13.32 15.06 -12.59
N GLU A 171 -12.10 14.53 -12.64
CA GLU A 171 -10.91 15.25 -13.13
C GLU A 171 -11.04 15.54 -14.65
N GLY A 172 -11.93 14.82 -15.35
CA GLY A 172 -12.29 15.07 -16.73
C GLY A 172 -11.39 14.39 -17.77
N GLY A 173 -11.58 14.79 -19.03
CA GLY A 173 -10.85 14.23 -20.16
C GLY A 173 -11.48 12.99 -20.76
N SER A 174 -10.87 12.49 -21.83
CA SER A 174 -11.26 11.24 -22.49
C SER A 174 -10.94 10.03 -21.60
N LEU A 175 -11.54 8.87 -21.92
CA LEU A 175 -11.21 7.62 -21.23
C LEU A 175 -9.69 7.31 -21.31
N GLU A 176 -9.04 7.68 -22.41
CA GLU A 176 -7.58 7.53 -22.55
C GLU A 176 -6.83 8.44 -21.57
N ASP A 177 -7.29 9.68 -21.38
CA ASP A 177 -6.67 10.61 -20.43
C ASP A 177 -6.84 10.10 -18.99
N GLN A 178 -8.01 9.56 -18.65
CA GLN A 178 -8.30 8.97 -17.34
C GLN A 178 -7.40 7.75 -17.09
N VAL A 179 -7.25 6.85 -18.05
CA VAL A 179 -6.34 5.68 -17.95
C VAL A 179 -4.89 6.12 -17.86
N ARG A 180 -4.48 7.12 -18.63
CA ARG A 180 -3.13 7.70 -18.58
C ARG A 180 -2.83 8.31 -17.20
N GLY A 181 -3.77 9.06 -16.65
CA GLY A 181 -3.70 9.66 -15.33
C GLY A 181 -3.62 8.61 -14.22
N ALA A 182 -4.45 7.57 -14.29
CA ALA A 182 -4.42 6.45 -13.35
C ALA A 182 -3.05 5.75 -13.34
N LEU A 183 -2.56 5.38 -14.52
CA LEU A 183 -1.25 4.73 -14.67
C LEU A 183 -0.11 5.64 -14.20
N GLY A 184 -0.13 6.91 -14.59
CA GLY A 184 0.91 7.87 -14.21
C GLY A 184 1.02 8.05 -12.70
N THR A 185 -0.13 8.16 -12.02
CA THR A 185 -0.18 8.32 -10.57
C THR A 185 0.25 7.04 -9.84
N LEU A 186 -0.21 5.88 -10.33
CA LEU A 186 0.11 4.59 -9.72
C LEU A 186 1.58 4.22 -9.90
N LEU A 187 2.13 4.43 -11.09
CA LEU A 187 3.50 4.04 -11.43
C LEU A 187 4.55 5.06 -10.96
N GLY A 188 4.13 6.28 -10.60
CA GLY A 188 5.06 7.37 -10.29
C GLY A 188 5.94 7.81 -11.47
N ARG A 189 5.57 7.43 -12.69
CA ARG A 189 6.26 7.77 -13.97
C ARG A 189 5.26 7.88 -15.11
N GLN A 190 5.71 8.44 -16.20
CA GLN A 190 4.89 8.43 -17.42
C GLN A 190 4.69 6.99 -17.93
N PRO A 191 3.43 6.58 -18.20
CA PRO A 191 3.16 5.29 -18.80
C PRO A 191 3.60 5.27 -20.27
N SER A 192 4.10 4.13 -20.72
CA SER A 192 4.43 3.93 -22.13
C SER A 192 3.17 3.83 -22.99
N PRO A 193 3.25 4.12 -24.32
CA PRO A 193 2.12 3.96 -25.23
C PRO A 193 1.53 2.54 -25.22
N LYS A 194 2.38 1.53 -25.03
CA LYS A 194 1.94 0.12 -24.97
C LYS A 194 1.12 -0.16 -23.70
N GLU A 195 1.52 0.41 -22.56
CA GLU A 195 0.77 0.30 -21.29
C GLU A 195 -0.60 0.99 -21.43
N ILE A 196 -0.63 2.21 -22.00
CA ILE A 196 -1.87 2.94 -22.22
C ILE A 196 -2.80 2.14 -23.12
N HIS A 197 -2.32 1.67 -24.27
CA HIS A 197 -3.13 0.91 -25.22
C HIS A 197 -3.76 -0.33 -24.59
N ARG A 198 -2.95 -1.09 -23.83
CA ARG A 198 -3.42 -2.30 -23.12
C ARG A 198 -4.55 -1.98 -22.13
N TRP A 199 -4.34 -0.99 -21.28
CA TRP A 199 -5.29 -0.66 -20.22
C TRP A 199 -6.51 0.09 -20.74
N LEU A 200 -6.36 0.87 -21.81
CA LEU A 200 -7.49 1.50 -22.49
C LEU A 200 -8.42 0.45 -23.12
N GLY A 201 -7.88 -0.59 -23.75
CA GLY A 201 -8.68 -1.72 -24.24
C GLY A 201 -9.48 -2.35 -23.10
N TYR A 202 -8.81 -2.69 -21.99
CA TYR A 202 -9.48 -3.26 -20.84
C TYR A 202 -10.58 -2.33 -20.25
N ALA A 203 -10.31 -1.04 -20.16
CA ALA A 203 -11.26 -0.05 -19.65
C ALA A 203 -12.50 0.11 -20.54
N ARG A 204 -12.35 -0.04 -21.86
CA ARG A 204 -13.50 -0.05 -22.81
C ARG A 204 -14.39 -1.27 -22.61
N ASP A 205 -13.80 -2.43 -22.39
CA ASP A 205 -14.53 -3.69 -22.28
C ASP A 205 -15.16 -3.89 -20.90
N HIS A 206 -14.51 -3.41 -19.83
CA HIS A 206 -14.87 -3.73 -18.44
C HIS A 206 -15.16 -2.51 -17.57
N GLY A 207 -14.97 -1.30 -18.08
CA GLY A 207 -15.18 -0.05 -17.35
C GLY A 207 -13.98 0.38 -16.49
N LEU A 208 -13.98 1.67 -16.12
CA LEU A 208 -12.88 2.31 -15.44
C LEU A 208 -12.71 1.78 -14.00
N ALA A 209 -13.80 1.51 -13.28
CA ALA A 209 -13.76 0.98 -11.92
C ALA A 209 -13.07 -0.39 -11.84
N ASN A 210 -13.41 -1.31 -12.77
CA ASN A 210 -12.70 -2.60 -12.85
C ASN A 210 -11.24 -2.42 -13.27
N THR A 211 -10.94 -1.45 -14.10
CA THR A 211 -9.55 -1.11 -14.44
C THR A 211 -8.79 -0.67 -13.20
N CYS A 212 -9.31 0.26 -12.40
CA CYS A 212 -8.72 0.70 -11.14
C CYS A 212 -8.51 -0.48 -10.17
N ARG A 213 -9.47 -1.39 -10.08
CA ARG A 213 -9.39 -2.61 -9.27
C ARG A 213 -8.21 -3.50 -9.66
N TRP A 214 -7.98 -3.71 -10.95
CA TRP A 214 -6.82 -4.46 -11.43
C TRP A 214 -5.50 -3.72 -11.23
N LEU A 215 -5.50 -2.41 -11.40
CA LEU A 215 -4.33 -1.58 -11.19
C LEU A 215 -3.80 -1.68 -9.75
N PHE A 216 -4.67 -1.74 -8.74
CA PHE A 216 -4.29 -1.98 -7.34
C PHE A 216 -3.57 -3.32 -7.11
N ASN A 217 -3.69 -4.27 -8.02
CA ASN A 217 -3.08 -5.60 -7.91
C ASN A 217 -1.79 -5.76 -8.75
N LEU A 218 -1.34 -4.69 -9.40
CA LEU A 218 -0.13 -4.73 -10.19
C LEU A 218 1.13 -4.82 -9.31
N ASN A 219 2.07 -5.63 -9.73
CA ASN A 219 3.38 -5.70 -9.07
C ASN A 219 4.07 -4.34 -8.98
N ALA A 220 3.89 -3.47 -10.00
CA ALA A 220 4.42 -2.11 -10.00
C ALA A 220 3.82 -1.20 -8.92
N PHE A 221 2.67 -1.57 -8.33
CA PHE A 221 2.07 -0.89 -7.18
C PHE A 221 2.39 -1.60 -5.86
N LEU A 222 2.46 -2.92 -5.89
CA LEU A 222 2.65 -3.74 -4.68
C LEU A 222 4.08 -3.74 -4.16
N PHE A 223 5.05 -3.50 -5.03
CA PHE A 223 6.47 -3.57 -4.68
C PHE A 223 7.13 -2.21 -4.85
N VAL A 224 8.03 -1.91 -3.93
CA VAL A 224 8.91 -0.75 -4.00
C VAL A 224 10.11 -1.11 -4.87
N ASP A 225 10.27 -0.37 -5.96
CA ASP A 225 11.36 -0.51 -6.94
C ASP A 225 12.36 0.64 -6.81
#